data_5a75ba6cfa5e8853d4db3cb6dd4d3917
#
_entry.id   5a75ba6cfa5e8853d4db3cb6dd4d3917
#
_cell.length_a   1.000
_cell.length_b   1.000
_cell.length_c   1.000
_cell.angle_alpha   90.00
_cell.angle_beta   90.00
_cell.angle_gamma   90.00
#
_symmetry.space_group_name_H-M   'P 1'
#
loop_
_entity.id
_entity.type
_entity.pdbx_description
1 polymer ?
#
loop_
_entity_poly.entity_id
_entity_poly.type
_entity_poly.pdbx_seq_one_letter_code
_entity_poly.pdbx_strand_id
1 'polypeptide(L)'
;RGLPSTWREDICARGMQGKYADALLISALTGARPSELATGIDVWVEFDELLRKNILCLHVIGVKVKASQGQPNRFVAYAEDDDHPLVAALVKRLSTEPGKKLRVQIAKAGNFSTEIQRLARSLWRNHDHAITATCFRHQWSADVKSSADGDAASRGLGHRSAKTRGH
;
A
#
# COMPACT_ATOMS: atom_id res chain seq x y z
N ARG A 1 -6.90 -11.13 -18.70
CA ARG A 1 -7.27 -10.03 -19.16
C ARG A 1 -8.53 -9.69 -18.49
N GLY A 2 -8.78 -8.55 -18.35
CA GLY A 2 -10.07 -8.18 -17.86
C GLY A 2 -10.31 -8.37 -16.39
N LEU A 3 -9.33 -8.15 -15.56
CA LEU A 3 -9.61 -8.08 -14.14
C LEU A 3 -10.50 -6.87 -13.88
N PRO A 4 -11.42 -6.97 -12.91
CA PRO A 4 -12.22 -5.79 -12.56
C PRO A 4 -11.32 -4.67 -12.06
N SER A 5 -11.76 -3.43 -12.20
CA SER A 5 -10.98 -2.30 -11.72
C SER A 5 -10.78 -2.36 -10.21
N THR A 6 -11.63 -3.11 -9.51
CA THR A 6 -11.56 -3.28 -8.06
C THR A 6 -10.73 -4.49 -7.63
N TRP A 7 -9.86 -4.97 -8.50
CA TRP A 7 -9.19 -6.25 -8.23
C TRP A 7 -8.36 -6.23 -6.94
N ARG A 8 -7.73 -5.09 -6.62
CA ARG A 8 -6.95 -5.00 -5.39
C ARG A 8 -7.85 -5.05 -4.16
N GLU A 9 -8.96 -4.32 -4.22
CA GLU A 9 -9.94 -4.34 -3.14
C GLU A 9 -10.50 -5.75 -2.97
N ASP A 10 -10.74 -6.44 -4.07
CA ASP A 10 -11.28 -7.79 -4.02
C ASP A 10 -10.31 -8.75 -3.34
N ILE A 11 -9.03 -8.65 -3.67
CA ILE A 11 -8.02 -9.49 -3.03
C ILE A 11 -7.91 -9.17 -1.55
N CYS A 12 -7.89 -7.88 -1.20
CA CYS A 12 -7.81 -7.49 0.21
C CYS A 12 -9.03 -8.00 0.98
N ALA A 13 -10.21 -7.90 0.39
CA ALA A 13 -11.41 -8.41 1.05
C ALA A 13 -11.37 -9.92 1.24
N ARG A 14 -10.90 -10.63 0.21
CA ARG A 14 -10.81 -12.09 0.31
C ARG A 14 -9.82 -12.52 1.39
N GLY A 15 -8.77 -11.75 1.60
CA GLY A 15 -7.74 -12.08 2.58
C GLY A 15 -7.93 -11.45 3.95
N MET A 16 -9.05 -10.76 4.18
CA MET A 16 -9.18 -9.94 5.39
C MET A 16 -9.22 -10.74 6.69
N GLN A 17 -9.56 -12.01 6.62
CA GLN A 17 -9.59 -12.85 7.81
C GLN A 17 -8.27 -13.58 8.05
N GLY A 18 -7.33 -13.43 7.15
CA GLY A 18 -6.05 -14.13 7.26
C GLY A 18 -4.97 -13.28 7.91
N LYS A 19 -3.84 -13.91 8.12
CA LYS A 19 -2.73 -13.25 8.81
C LYS A 19 -2.07 -12.17 7.97
N TYR A 20 -2.35 -12.13 6.68
CA TYR A 20 -1.74 -11.14 5.79
C TYR A 20 -2.68 -9.97 5.49
N ALA A 21 -3.77 -9.82 6.24
CA ALA A 21 -4.74 -8.77 5.96
C ALA A 21 -4.10 -7.38 5.90
N ASP A 22 -3.30 -7.06 6.91
CA ASP A 22 -2.65 -5.74 6.95
C ASP A 22 -1.62 -5.59 5.84
N ALA A 23 -0.85 -6.65 5.59
CA ALA A 23 0.18 -6.60 4.55
C ALA A 23 -0.43 -6.38 3.17
N LEU A 24 -1.60 -6.96 2.92
CA LEU A 24 -2.28 -6.77 1.64
C LEU A 24 -2.70 -5.32 1.45
N LEU A 25 -3.25 -4.70 2.49
CA LEU A 25 -3.63 -3.29 2.41
C LEU A 25 -2.41 -2.41 2.12
N ILE A 26 -1.32 -2.68 2.81
CA ILE A 26 -0.12 -1.88 2.64
C ILE A 26 0.49 -2.08 1.26
N SER A 27 0.48 -3.31 0.78
CA SER A 27 1.00 -3.59 -0.55
C SER A 27 0.23 -2.80 -1.62
N ALA A 28 -1.10 -2.76 -1.48
CA ALA A 28 -1.93 -2.03 -2.42
C ALA A 28 -1.71 -0.52 -2.34
N LEU A 29 -1.47 0.00 -1.15
CA LEU A 29 -1.37 1.44 -0.95
C LEU A 29 0.04 2.01 -1.14
N THR A 30 1.06 1.17 -1.17
CA THR A 30 2.43 1.65 -1.28
C THR A 30 3.20 1.02 -2.42
N GLY A 31 2.70 -0.05 -2.98
CA GLY A 31 3.47 -0.81 -3.96
C GLY A 31 4.67 -1.51 -3.35
N ALA A 32 4.66 -1.73 -2.04
CA ALA A 32 5.81 -2.33 -1.36
C ALA A 32 6.10 -3.73 -1.89
N ARG A 33 7.38 -4.05 -1.95
CA ARG A 33 7.81 -5.41 -2.29
C ARG A 33 7.62 -6.31 -1.08
N PRO A 34 7.41 -7.60 -1.30
CA PRO A 34 7.34 -8.53 -0.16
C PRO A 34 8.57 -8.45 0.74
N SER A 35 9.75 -8.22 0.17
CA SER A 35 10.96 -8.08 0.97
C SER A 35 10.92 -6.85 1.86
N GLU A 36 10.27 -5.79 1.40
CA GLU A 36 10.11 -4.59 2.21
C GLU A 36 9.13 -4.83 3.36
N LEU A 37 8.09 -5.61 3.10
CA LEU A 37 7.19 -6.02 4.16
C LEU A 37 7.87 -6.94 5.18
N ALA A 38 8.82 -7.74 4.72
CA ALA A 38 9.58 -8.59 5.64
C ALA A 38 10.51 -7.75 6.51
N THR A 39 10.97 -6.63 6.01
CA THR A 39 11.75 -5.68 6.81
C THR A 39 10.89 -4.94 7.82
N GLY A 40 9.64 -4.68 7.45
CA GLY A 40 8.71 -3.98 8.31
C GLY A 40 8.37 -2.61 7.79
N ILE A 41 7.11 -2.25 7.89
CA ILE A 41 6.61 -0.97 7.42
C ILE A 41 5.82 -0.33 8.55
N ASP A 42 6.14 0.92 8.85
CA ASP A 42 5.45 1.66 9.89
C ASP A 42 4.30 2.44 9.29
N VAL A 43 3.18 2.40 9.97
CA VAL A 43 1.95 3.05 9.52
C VAL A 43 1.37 3.82 10.69
N TRP A 44 0.95 5.06 10.44
CA TRP A 44 0.35 5.86 11.50
C TRP A 44 -0.53 6.95 10.90
N VAL A 45 -1.32 7.58 11.76
CA VAL A 45 -2.12 8.74 11.40
C VAL A 45 -1.60 9.92 12.17
N GLU A 46 -1.39 11.03 11.50
CA GLU A 46 -0.95 12.25 12.15
C GLU A 46 -1.65 13.45 11.56
N PHE A 47 -1.67 14.56 12.31
CA PHE A 47 -2.25 15.80 11.83
C PHE A 47 -1.20 16.54 10.98
N ASP A 48 -1.60 16.96 9.79
CA ASP A 48 -0.72 17.71 8.89
C ASP A 48 -1.05 19.19 9.02
N GLU A 49 -0.09 19.97 9.46
CA GLU A 49 -0.30 21.39 9.73
C GLU A 49 -0.62 22.19 8.46
N LEU A 50 -0.01 21.81 7.36
CA LEU A 50 -0.24 22.54 6.11
C LEU A 50 -1.61 22.27 5.56
N LEU A 51 -2.03 21.03 5.58
CA LEU A 51 -3.33 20.64 5.05
C LEU A 51 -4.44 20.83 6.06
N ARG A 52 -4.08 20.97 7.33
CA ARG A 52 -5.03 21.12 8.42
C ARG A 52 -6.02 19.97 8.48
N LYS A 53 -5.50 18.77 8.31
CA LYS A 53 -6.29 17.54 8.40
C LYS A 53 -5.38 16.37 8.77
N ASN A 54 -5.99 15.29 9.19
CA ASN A 54 -5.25 14.09 9.49
C ASN A 54 -4.85 13.39 8.20
N ILE A 55 -3.66 12.80 8.22
CA ILE A 55 -3.19 12.00 7.09
C ILE A 55 -2.74 10.65 7.58
N LEU A 56 -2.94 9.66 6.71
CA LEU A 56 -2.45 8.30 6.90
C LEU A 56 -1.05 8.24 6.29
N CYS A 57 -0.06 7.88 7.09
CA CYS A 57 1.33 7.84 6.66
C CYS A 57 1.85 6.41 6.67
N LEU A 58 2.59 6.06 5.63
CA LEU A 58 3.20 4.74 5.51
C LEU A 58 4.67 4.94 5.17
N HIS A 59 5.53 4.37 6.00
CA HIS A 59 6.98 4.52 5.84
C HIS A 59 7.58 3.19 5.40
N VAL A 60 8.10 3.16 4.18
CA VAL A 60 8.68 1.96 3.59
C VAL A 60 10.18 2.14 3.50
N ILE A 61 10.91 1.16 4.03
CA ILE A 61 12.36 1.17 3.95
C ILE A 61 12.76 0.30 2.77
N GLY A 62 13.43 0.91 1.79
CA GLY A 62 13.83 0.17 0.62
C GLY A 62 14.94 -0.82 0.94
N VAL A 63 14.86 -1.99 0.33
CA VAL A 63 15.85 -3.02 0.57
C VAL A 63 16.81 -3.20 -0.61
N LYS A 64 16.48 -2.63 -1.76
CA LYS A 64 17.35 -2.72 -2.92
C LYS A 64 17.98 -1.37 -3.16
N VAL A 65 18.91 -1.02 -2.31
CA VAL A 65 19.56 0.28 -2.39
C VAL A 65 20.97 0.08 -2.88
N LYS A 66 21.31 0.78 -3.95
CA LYS A 66 22.68 0.81 -4.46
C LYS A 66 23.10 2.26 -4.55
N ALA A 67 24.39 2.47 -4.68
CA ALA A 67 24.96 3.81 -4.64
C ALA A 67 24.21 4.79 -5.53
N SER A 68 23.82 4.37 -6.71
CA SER A 68 23.20 5.27 -7.66
C SER A 68 21.74 4.96 -7.95
N GLN A 69 21.13 4.06 -7.17
CA GLN A 69 19.79 3.60 -7.46
C GLN A 69 18.99 3.45 -6.22
N GLY A 70 17.69 3.67 -6.36
CA GLY A 70 16.75 3.42 -5.31
C GLY A 70 16.82 4.44 -4.20
N GLN A 71 15.94 4.33 -3.29
CA GLN A 71 15.89 5.17 -2.10
C GLN A 71 15.78 4.26 -0.89
N PRO A 72 16.55 4.56 0.16
CA PRO A 72 16.48 3.73 1.36
C PRO A 72 15.12 3.85 2.03
N ASN A 73 14.48 5.00 1.91
CA ASN A 73 13.20 5.23 2.55
C ASN A 73 12.26 5.92 1.59
N ARG A 74 10.99 5.63 1.73
CA ARG A 74 9.97 6.45 1.07
C ARG A 74 8.75 6.53 1.96
N PHE A 75 8.10 7.67 1.92
CA PHE A 75 6.87 7.88 2.64
C PHE A 75 5.75 8.01 1.65
N VAL A 76 4.64 7.39 1.95
CA VAL A 76 3.42 7.52 1.18
C VAL A 76 2.37 8.03 2.13
N ALA A 77 1.57 8.99 1.68
CA ALA A 77 0.55 9.56 2.53
C ALA A 77 -0.75 9.73 1.77
N TYR A 78 -1.84 9.55 2.52
CA TYR A 78 -3.19 9.73 2.00
C TYR A 78 -3.94 10.58 3.01
N ALA A 79 -4.85 11.42 2.54
CA ALA A 79 -5.75 12.10 3.45
C ALA A 79 -6.57 11.05 4.20
N GLU A 80 -6.79 11.27 5.48
CA GLU A 80 -7.56 10.30 6.26
C GLU A 80 -8.96 10.11 5.70
N ASP A 81 -9.51 11.15 5.13
CA ASP A 81 -10.84 11.12 4.55
C ASP A 81 -10.85 10.83 3.05
N ASP A 82 -9.73 10.32 2.52
CA ASP A 82 -9.67 9.89 1.13
C ASP A 82 -10.77 8.85 0.89
N ASP A 83 -11.42 8.94 -0.25
CA ASP A 83 -12.53 8.05 -0.54
C ASP A 83 -12.10 6.68 -1.05
N HIS A 84 -10.82 6.43 -1.14
CA HIS A 84 -10.31 5.12 -1.55
C HIS A 84 -10.65 4.09 -0.48
N PRO A 85 -11.34 3.00 -0.85
CA PRO A 85 -11.78 2.02 0.15
C PRO A 85 -10.65 1.42 0.98
N LEU A 86 -9.47 1.25 0.39
CA LEU A 86 -8.37 0.65 1.12
C LEU A 86 -7.75 1.62 2.12
N VAL A 87 -7.79 2.92 1.83
CA VAL A 87 -7.37 3.93 2.80
C VAL A 87 -8.33 3.89 3.98
N ALA A 88 -9.63 3.88 3.71
CA ALA A 88 -10.63 3.81 4.77
C ALA A 88 -10.45 2.56 5.63
N ALA A 89 -10.16 1.44 4.99
CA ALA A 89 -9.96 0.19 5.71
C ALA A 89 -8.77 0.26 6.65
N LEU A 90 -7.65 0.84 6.18
CA LEU A 90 -6.45 0.92 7.01
C LEU A 90 -6.62 1.93 8.13
N VAL A 91 -7.27 3.06 7.86
CA VAL A 91 -7.56 4.04 8.90
C VAL A 91 -8.42 3.38 10.00
N LYS A 92 -9.43 2.63 9.59
CA LYS A 92 -10.27 1.92 10.56
C LYS A 92 -9.44 0.92 11.37
N ARG A 93 -8.55 0.20 10.71
CA ARG A 93 -7.69 -0.76 11.40
C ARG A 93 -6.84 -0.07 12.46
N LEU A 94 -6.29 1.10 12.13
CA LEU A 94 -5.44 1.83 13.07
C LEU A 94 -6.23 2.42 14.23
N SER A 95 -7.51 2.65 14.04
CA SER A 95 -8.31 3.27 15.10
C SER A 95 -8.37 2.44 16.38
N THR A 96 -8.08 1.14 16.26
CA THR A 96 -8.07 0.26 17.42
C THR A 96 -6.68 0.05 18.00
N GLU A 97 -5.67 0.68 17.43
CA GLU A 97 -4.30 0.51 17.91
C GLU A 97 -3.90 1.68 18.78
N PRO A 98 -3.10 1.43 19.83
CA PRO A 98 -2.65 2.52 20.69
C PRO A 98 -1.87 3.55 19.86
N GLY A 99 -2.22 4.82 20.05
CA GLY A 99 -1.54 5.89 19.33
C GLY A 99 -1.81 5.92 17.85
N LYS A 100 -2.77 5.12 17.37
CA LYS A 100 -3.10 5.03 15.95
C LYS A 100 -1.87 4.75 15.11
N LYS A 101 -1.05 3.82 15.56
CA LYS A 101 0.13 3.42 14.81
C LYS A 101 0.31 1.93 14.88
N LEU A 102 1.00 1.39 13.89
CA LEU A 102 1.14 -0.04 13.74
C LEU A 102 2.39 -0.31 12.91
N ARG A 103 3.13 -1.34 13.29
CA ARG A 103 4.22 -1.82 12.45
C ARG A 103 3.78 -3.13 11.85
N VAL A 104 3.83 -3.22 10.53
CA VAL A 104 3.43 -4.43 9.82
C VAL A 104 4.67 -5.09 9.28
N GLN A 105 4.85 -6.35 9.67
CA GLN A 105 6.02 -7.11 9.25
C GLN A 105 5.60 -8.55 9.02
N ILE A 106 6.01 -9.10 7.89
CA ILE A 106 5.73 -10.50 7.59
C ILE A 106 6.99 -11.32 7.83
N ALA A 107 6.81 -12.61 8.06
CA ALA A 107 7.95 -13.47 8.38
C ALA A 107 8.76 -13.80 7.13
N LYS A 108 8.09 -14.17 6.06
CA LYS A 108 8.78 -14.60 4.85
C LYS A 108 8.14 -14.02 3.60
N ALA A 109 8.94 -13.34 2.81
CA ALA A 109 8.46 -12.71 1.59
C ALA A 109 7.81 -13.70 0.64
N GLY A 110 8.42 -14.88 0.48
CA GLY A 110 7.89 -15.87 -0.44
C GLY A 110 6.51 -16.38 -0.06
N ASN A 111 6.26 -16.51 1.24
CA ASN A 111 4.96 -16.99 1.69
C ASN A 111 3.87 -15.96 1.39
N PHE A 112 4.19 -14.70 1.51
CA PHE A 112 3.23 -13.64 1.18
C PHE A 112 2.93 -13.64 -0.32
N SER A 113 3.97 -13.80 -1.14
CA SER A 113 3.78 -13.86 -2.59
C SER A 113 2.88 -15.04 -2.97
N THR A 114 3.09 -16.18 -2.34
CA THR A 114 2.26 -17.36 -2.59
C THR A 114 0.83 -17.10 -2.18
N GLU A 115 0.63 -16.41 -1.08
CA GLU A 115 -0.73 -16.13 -0.61
C GLU A 115 -1.47 -15.21 -1.57
N ILE A 116 -0.80 -14.20 -2.12
CA ILE A 116 -1.44 -13.34 -3.11
C ILE A 116 -1.92 -14.17 -4.29
N GLN A 117 -1.07 -15.07 -4.78
CA GLN A 117 -1.44 -15.90 -5.91
C GLN A 117 -2.61 -16.81 -5.58
N ARG A 118 -2.61 -17.37 -4.37
CA ARG A 118 -3.69 -18.25 -3.94
C ARG A 118 -5.02 -17.49 -3.89
N LEU A 119 -5.01 -16.29 -3.32
CA LEU A 119 -6.21 -15.48 -3.23
C LEU A 119 -6.73 -15.12 -4.62
N ALA A 120 -5.83 -14.73 -5.51
CA ALA A 120 -6.22 -14.35 -6.86
C ALA A 120 -6.82 -15.53 -7.60
N ARG A 121 -6.24 -16.72 -7.46
CA ARG A 121 -6.79 -17.89 -8.12
C ARG A 121 -8.16 -18.25 -7.56
N SER A 122 -8.38 -18.01 -6.28
CA SER A 122 -9.70 -18.31 -5.71
C SER A 122 -10.78 -17.35 -6.21
N LEU A 123 -10.38 -16.15 -6.62
CA LEU A 123 -11.31 -15.16 -7.14
C LEU A 123 -11.50 -15.29 -8.65
N TRP A 124 -10.42 -15.55 -9.37
CA TRP A 124 -10.46 -15.58 -10.84
C TRP A 124 -9.73 -16.80 -11.36
N ARG A 125 -10.43 -17.91 -11.31
CA ARG A 125 -9.84 -19.19 -11.66
C ARG A 125 -9.27 -19.27 -13.06
N ASN A 126 -9.94 -18.60 -13.98
CA ASN A 126 -9.58 -18.72 -15.39
C ASN A 126 -8.77 -17.55 -15.91
N HIS A 127 -8.23 -16.73 -15.00
CA HIS A 127 -7.42 -15.62 -15.44
C HIS A 127 -6.09 -16.14 -15.99
N ASP A 128 -5.69 -15.60 -17.13
CA ASP A 128 -4.54 -16.10 -17.85
C ASP A 128 -3.20 -15.83 -17.18
N HIS A 129 -3.12 -14.77 -16.40
CA HIS A 129 -1.84 -14.36 -15.84
C HIS A 129 -1.85 -14.44 -14.32
N ALA A 130 -0.70 -14.78 -13.78
CA ALA A 130 -0.55 -14.81 -12.33
C ALA A 130 -0.64 -13.40 -11.77
N ILE A 131 -1.37 -13.24 -10.69
CA ILE A 131 -1.43 -11.98 -9.98
C ILE A 131 -0.41 -12.06 -8.84
N THR A 132 0.49 -11.11 -8.81
CA THR A 132 1.61 -11.10 -7.87
C THR A 132 1.74 -9.75 -7.21
N ALA A 133 2.65 -9.65 -6.25
CA ALA A 133 2.94 -8.38 -5.62
C ALA A 133 3.43 -7.35 -6.64
N THR A 134 4.09 -7.80 -7.71
CA THR A 134 4.52 -6.91 -8.77
C THR A 134 3.33 -6.22 -9.43
N CYS A 135 2.22 -6.92 -9.57
CA CYS A 135 1.01 -6.32 -10.13
C CYS A 135 0.52 -5.17 -9.24
N PHE A 136 0.56 -5.37 -7.93
CA PHE A 136 0.19 -4.32 -6.99
C PHE A 136 1.09 -3.09 -7.19
N ARG A 137 2.40 -3.32 -7.32
CA ARG A 137 3.35 -2.22 -7.52
C ARG A 137 3.08 -1.48 -8.82
N HIS A 138 2.83 -2.21 -9.90
CA HIS A 138 2.56 -1.57 -11.19
C HIS A 138 1.30 -0.71 -11.11
N GLN A 139 0.28 -1.21 -10.45
CA GLN A 139 -0.95 -0.45 -10.32
C GLN A 139 -0.75 0.78 -9.44
N TRP A 140 -0.03 0.62 -8.33
CA TRP A 140 0.26 1.75 -7.46
C TRP A 140 1.06 2.81 -8.20
N SER A 141 2.08 2.39 -8.95
CA SER A 141 2.90 3.34 -9.72
C SER A 141 2.08 4.08 -10.77
N ALA A 142 1.18 3.36 -11.42
CA ALA A 142 0.31 3.99 -12.40
C ALA A 142 -0.62 5.01 -11.74
N ASP A 143 -1.15 4.68 -10.58
CA ASP A 143 -2.04 5.58 -9.85
C ASP A 143 -1.30 6.84 -9.42
N VAL A 144 -0.08 6.70 -8.94
CA VAL A 144 0.73 7.85 -8.53
C VAL A 144 1.02 8.74 -9.71
N LYS A 145 1.39 8.15 -10.82
CA LYS A 145 1.70 8.90 -12.03
C LYS A 145 0.48 9.65 -12.54
N SER A 146 -0.65 8.98 -12.53
CA SER A 146 -1.90 9.60 -12.95
C SER A 146 -2.26 10.77 -12.06
N SER A 147 -2.08 10.64 -10.75
CA SER A 147 -2.35 11.74 -9.83
C SER A 147 -1.43 12.92 -10.09
N ALA A 148 -0.15 12.64 -10.32
CA ALA A 148 0.82 13.72 -10.56
C ALA A 148 0.51 14.45 -11.85
N ASP A 149 0.10 13.72 -12.87
CA ASP A 149 -0.20 14.32 -14.16
C ASP A 149 -1.54 15.01 -14.19
N GLY A 150 -2.47 14.54 -13.40
CA GLY A 150 -3.83 15.01 -13.52
C GLY A 150 -4.16 16.08 -12.52
N ASP A 151 -4.64 15.66 -11.41
CA ASP A 151 -5.38 16.52 -10.55
C ASP A 151 -4.91 16.40 -9.12
N ALA A 152 -3.62 16.33 -8.94
CA ALA A 152 -3.04 16.08 -7.63
C ALA A 152 -3.48 17.10 -6.61
N ALA A 153 -3.57 18.35 -7.00
CA ALA A 153 -3.93 19.40 -6.06
C ALA A 153 -5.32 19.22 -5.52
N SER A 154 -6.25 18.88 -6.39
CA SER A 154 -7.63 18.73 -5.95
C SER A 154 -7.82 17.42 -5.20
N ARG A 155 -6.91 16.51 -5.33
CA ARG A 155 -7.00 15.26 -4.60
C ARG A 155 -6.39 15.35 -3.22
N GLY A 156 -5.93 16.51 -2.87
CA GLY A 156 -5.47 16.73 -1.51
C GLY A 156 -4.28 15.88 -1.15
N LEU A 157 -3.34 15.72 -2.02
CA LEU A 157 -2.14 14.98 -1.73
C LEU A 157 -2.38 13.50 -1.49
N GLY A 158 -3.37 12.96 -2.17
CA GLY A 158 -3.65 11.56 -2.02
C GLY A 158 -2.44 10.67 -2.13
N HIS A 159 -1.45 11.07 -2.89
CA HIS A 159 -0.28 10.24 -3.08
C HIS A 159 1.00 11.01 -2.83
N ARG A 160 1.07 11.67 -1.70
CA ARG A 160 2.29 12.38 -1.37
C ARG A 160 3.42 11.39 -1.24
N SER A 161 4.25 11.36 -2.24
CA SER A 161 5.34 10.45 -2.24
C SER A 161 6.38 10.89 -1.30
N ALA A 162 7.07 9.96 -0.83
CA ALA A 162 8.06 10.33 0.04
C ALA A 162 9.33 10.74 -0.52
N LYS A 163 9.48 10.77 -1.71
CA LYS A 163 10.74 11.31 -2.12
C LYS A 163 10.90 12.72 -1.62
N THR A 164 9.83 13.32 -1.18
CA THR A 164 9.92 14.64 -0.61
C THR A 164 10.13 14.63 0.87
N ARG A 165 10.00 13.51 1.52
CA ARG A 165 10.17 13.43 2.94
C ARG A 165 11.22 12.43 3.36
N GLY A 166 11.87 11.88 2.41
CA GLY A 166 12.80 10.80 2.69
C GLY A 166 14.14 11.24 3.18
N HIS A 167 14.27 12.43 3.62
CA HIS A 167 15.58 12.84 4.10
C HIS A 167 15.57 13.30 5.50
#